data_df35181bc32ec6f02f991bec60e9fff5
#
_entry.id   df35181bc32ec6f02f991bec60e9fff5
#
_cell.length_a   1.000
_cell.length_b   1.000
_cell.length_c   1.000
_cell.angle_alpha   90.00
_cell.angle_beta   90.00
_cell.angle_gamma   90.00
#
_symmetry.space_group_name_H-M   'P 1'
#
loop_
_entity.id
_entity.type
_entity.pdbx_description
1 polymer ?
#
loop_
_entity_poly.entity_id
_entity_poly.type
_entity_poly.pdbx_seq_one_letter_code
_entity_poly.pdbx_strand_id
1 'polypeptide(L)'
;DAWATPAARNAATPKNDENSDDSDEKEQISPNQWMEKHAGQPLHIGGIIVAAEDRMSQKGNPWGKYTIEDYSGSYQFSAFGDAYQRFAALLKPNVYVYLTGVIQQRGAHMKWFKPKPVEEAEYEFALQQVQLIQDAQKDLRMITLQIPIENIQPDLIDELAEKNQQFAGETSLR
;
A
#
# COMPACT_ATOMS: atom_id res chain seq x y z
N ASP A 1 4.20 -9.87 8.66
CA ASP A 1 2.87 -9.28 8.90
C ASP A 1 2.88 -7.78 8.60
N ALA A 2 3.03 -7.38 7.36
CA ALA A 2 3.04 -5.98 6.98
C ALA A 2 2.07 -5.73 5.83
N TRP A 3 0.77 -5.90 6.12
CA TRP A 3 -0.31 -5.40 5.31
C TRP A 3 -1.02 -4.29 6.07
N ALA A 4 -0.40 -3.14 6.22
CA ALA A 4 -1.06 -1.95 6.72
C ALA A 4 -0.89 -0.85 5.70
N THR A 5 -1.89 -0.67 4.86
CA THR A 5 -1.99 0.47 3.95
C THR A 5 -2.12 1.74 4.78
N PRO A 6 -1.33 2.79 4.53
CA PRO A 6 -1.56 4.08 5.15
C PRO A 6 -2.84 4.69 4.57
N ALA A 7 -3.97 4.45 5.22
CA ALA A 7 -5.22 5.09 4.85
C ALA A 7 -5.13 6.59 5.11
N ALA A 8 -4.97 7.38 4.07
CA ALA A 8 -5.19 8.81 4.12
C ALA A 8 -6.71 9.03 4.20
N ARG A 9 -7.25 9.08 5.42
CA ARG A 9 -8.63 9.50 5.66
C ARG A 9 -8.73 11.01 5.46
N ASN A 10 -9.28 11.43 4.33
CA ASN A 10 -9.94 12.71 4.24
C ASN A 10 -11.31 12.57 4.92
N ALA A 11 -11.36 12.99 6.18
CA ALA A 11 -12.58 12.98 6.96
C ALA A 11 -13.50 14.13 6.53
N ALA A 12 -14.67 13.77 6.02
CA ALA A 12 -15.84 14.63 6.10
C ALA A 12 -16.37 14.57 7.53
N THR A 13 -16.56 15.71 8.15
CA THR A 13 -17.04 15.91 9.52
C THR A 13 -18.48 15.41 9.66
N PRO A 14 -18.80 14.51 10.59
CA PRO A 14 -20.15 14.37 11.12
C PRO A 14 -20.28 15.09 12.46
N LYS A 15 -21.46 15.68 12.64
CA LYS A 15 -21.92 16.40 13.83
C LYS A 15 -22.04 15.45 15.01
N ASN A 16 -21.77 16.05 16.21
CA ASN A 16 -21.98 15.46 17.53
C ASN A 16 -23.32 14.76 17.71
N ASP A 17 -23.26 13.57 18.29
CA ASP A 17 -24.20 13.11 19.31
C ASP A 17 -23.43 12.37 20.41
N GLU A 18 -23.69 12.78 21.64
CA GLU A 18 -23.04 12.33 22.87
C GLU A 18 -23.52 10.96 23.30
N ASN A 19 -22.60 10.25 23.98
CA ASN A 19 -22.74 9.13 24.93
C ASN A 19 -22.52 7.71 24.41
N SER A 20 -21.34 7.19 24.73
CA SER A 20 -21.10 6.19 25.77
C SER A 20 -19.67 5.65 25.73
N ASP A 21 -19.08 5.74 26.88
CA ASP A 21 -17.86 5.19 27.41
C ASP A 21 -17.65 3.72 26.99
N ASP A 22 -16.57 3.47 26.24
CA ASP A 22 -15.62 2.38 26.54
C ASP A 22 -14.38 2.59 25.65
N SER A 23 -13.28 2.90 26.30
CA SER A 23 -12.05 3.43 25.69
C SER A 23 -11.15 2.29 25.24
N ASP A 24 -11.18 1.99 23.95
CA ASP A 24 -9.99 1.58 23.21
C ASP A 24 -9.50 2.80 22.39
N GLU A 25 -8.80 3.71 23.04
CA GLU A 25 -8.00 4.73 22.34
C GLU A 25 -6.91 4.02 21.54
N LYS A 26 -7.27 3.56 20.35
CA LYS A 26 -6.28 3.30 19.31
C LYS A 26 -5.66 4.65 18.99
N GLU A 27 -4.48 4.88 19.53
CA GLU A 27 -3.63 6.03 19.26
C GLU A 27 -3.63 6.26 17.74
N GLN A 28 -4.33 7.30 17.28
CA GLN A 28 -4.42 7.62 15.85
C GLN A 28 -3.09 8.22 15.42
N ILE A 29 -2.15 7.34 15.08
CA ILE A 29 -0.85 7.72 14.54
C ILE A 29 -1.09 8.46 13.22
N SER A 30 -0.52 9.67 13.07
CA SER A 30 -0.61 10.41 11.82
C SER A 30 0.07 9.65 10.67
N PRO A 31 -0.33 9.85 9.40
CA PRO A 31 0.30 9.19 8.27
C PRO A 31 1.82 9.38 8.21
N ASN A 32 2.33 10.56 8.57
CA ASN A 32 3.77 10.84 8.60
C ASN A 32 4.48 10.07 9.72
N GLN A 33 3.89 9.98 10.91
CA GLN A 33 4.43 9.18 12.03
C GLN A 33 4.45 7.69 11.70
N TRP A 34 3.42 7.20 10.99
CA TRP A 34 3.40 5.82 10.53
C TRP A 34 4.54 5.57 9.54
N MET A 35 4.73 6.45 8.55
CA MET A 35 5.81 6.36 7.58
C MET A 35 7.19 6.45 8.24
N GLU A 36 7.37 7.35 9.21
CA GLU A 36 8.59 7.47 9.99
C GLU A 36 8.96 6.15 10.67
N LYS A 37 8.01 5.54 11.37
CA LYS A 37 8.20 4.25 12.06
C LYS A 37 8.60 3.12 11.12
N HIS A 38 8.20 3.19 9.84
CA HIS A 38 8.50 2.19 8.81
C HIS A 38 9.58 2.64 7.84
N ALA A 39 10.30 3.74 8.15
CA ALA A 39 11.37 4.25 7.29
C ALA A 39 12.46 3.19 7.08
N GLY A 40 12.89 3.05 5.83
CA GLY A 40 13.89 2.06 5.42
C GLY A 40 13.37 0.62 5.28
N GLN A 41 12.13 0.35 5.67
CA GLN A 41 11.54 -0.98 5.51
C GLN A 41 10.93 -1.14 4.10
N PRO A 42 11.02 -2.34 3.51
CA PRO A 42 10.30 -2.63 2.27
C PRO A 42 8.79 -2.60 2.50
N LEU A 43 8.08 -1.91 1.62
CA LEU A 43 6.64 -1.83 1.63
C LEU A 43 6.09 -2.39 0.32
N HIS A 44 5.02 -3.17 0.45
CA HIS A 44 4.31 -3.76 -0.67
C HIS A 44 2.88 -3.24 -0.69
N ILE A 45 2.41 -2.77 -1.85
CA ILE A 45 1.07 -2.22 -2.02
C ILE A 45 0.43 -2.87 -3.25
N GLY A 46 -0.68 -3.57 -3.07
CA GLY A 46 -1.49 -4.11 -4.16
C GLY A 46 -2.76 -3.30 -4.33
N GLY A 47 -3.15 -2.97 -5.57
CA GLY A 47 -4.37 -2.23 -5.81
C GLY A 47 -4.57 -1.86 -7.28
N ILE A 48 -5.57 -1.03 -7.53
CA ILE A 48 -5.87 -0.46 -8.84
C ILE A 48 -5.35 0.97 -8.93
N ILE A 49 -4.74 1.33 -10.04
CA ILE A 49 -4.42 2.74 -10.33
C ILE A 49 -5.71 3.44 -10.75
N VAL A 50 -6.14 4.42 -9.98
CA VAL A 50 -7.36 5.21 -10.26
C VAL A 50 -7.05 6.54 -10.93
N ALA A 51 -5.85 7.10 -10.71
CA ALA A 51 -5.40 8.32 -11.36
C ALA A 51 -3.91 8.25 -11.70
N ALA A 52 -3.55 8.80 -12.86
CA ALA A 52 -2.18 8.94 -13.34
C ALA A 52 -2.02 10.30 -14.03
N GLU A 53 -1.05 11.08 -13.60
CA GLU A 53 -0.73 12.38 -14.16
C GLU A 53 0.77 12.44 -14.51
N ASP A 54 1.06 12.59 -15.77
CA ASP A 54 2.43 12.86 -16.24
C ASP A 54 2.72 14.36 -16.12
N ARG A 55 3.85 14.69 -15.53
CA ARG A 55 4.26 16.07 -15.23
C ARG A 55 5.70 16.31 -15.65
N MET A 56 6.04 17.60 -15.80
CA MET A 56 7.39 18.06 -16.09
C MET A 56 7.90 18.91 -14.94
N SER A 57 9.12 18.65 -14.47
CA SER A 57 9.77 19.51 -13.49
C SER A 57 10.25 20.82 -14.16
N GLN A 58 10.58 21.84 -13.35
CA GLN A 58 11.15 23.09 -13.86
C GLN A 58 12.46 22.91 -14.67
N LYS A 59 13.18 21.82 -14.42
CA LYS A 59 14.42 21.45 -15.13
C LYS A 59 14.18 20.59 -16.37
N GLY A 60 12.91 20.39 -16.77
CA GLY A 60 12.56 19.58 -17.94
C GLY A 60 12.61 18.07 -17.71
N ASN A 61 12.73 17.59 -16.47
CA ASN A 61 12.72 16.16 -16.19
C ASN A 61 11.27 15.68 -15.99
N PRO A 62 10.84 14.63 -16.71
CA PRO A 62 9.52 14.06 -16.55
C PRO A 62 9.39 13.28 -15.23
N TRP A 63 8.20 13.31 -14.67
CA TRP A 63 7.81 12.55 -13.48
C TRP A 63 6.31 12.30 -13.48
N GLY A 64 5.85 11.35 -12.69
CA GLY A 64 4.45 11.00 -12.63
C GLY A 64 3.90 11.07 -11.22
N LYS A 65 2.64 11.48 -11.08
CA LYS A 65 1.84 11.43 -9.87
C LYS A 65 0.71 10.42 -10.06
N TYR A 66 0.61 9.48 -9.13
CA TYR A 66 -0.30 8.35 -9.24
C TYR A 66 -1.12 8.20 -7.98
N THR A 67 -2.34 7.71 -8.13
CA THR A 67 -3.19 7.30 -7.02
C THR A 67 -3.53 5.83 -7.18
N ILE A 68 -3.18 5.04 -6.18
CA ILE A 68 -3.57 3.63 -6.06
C ILE A 68 -4.67 3.50 -5.02
N GLU A 69 -5.61 2.61 -5.25
CA GLU A 69 -6.74 2.33 -4.37
C GLU A 69 -6.86 0.83 -4.11
N ASP A 70 -7.19 0.47 -2.88
CA ASP A 70 -7.54 -0.87 -2.45
C ASP A 70 -8.81 -0.84 -1.57
N TYR A 71 -9.17 -1.95 -0.93
CA TYR A 71 -10.35 -2.02 -0.05
C TYR A 71 -10.24 -1.17 1.22
N SER A 72 -9.04 -0.75 1.61
CA SER A 72 -8.80 0.05 2.81
C SER A 72 -8.80 1.55 2.55
N GLY A 73 -8.58 1.97 1.31
CA GLY A 73 -8.56 3.37 0.91
C GLY A 73 -7.67 3.66 -0.28
N SER A 74 -7.33 4.93 -0.47
CA SER A 74 -6.48 5.39 -1.55
C SER A 74 -5.18 6.01 -1.04
N TYR A 75 -4.11 5.79 -1.77
CA TYR A 75 -2.80 6.36 -1.50
C TYR A 75 -2.21 7.03 -2.73
N GLN A 76 -1.63 8.22 -2.53
CA GLN A 76 -1.03 8.99 -3.60
C GLN A 76 0.49 8.96 -3.50
N PHE A 77 1.16 8.62 -4.60
CA PHE A 77 2.61 8.57 -4.67
C PHE A 77 3.14 9.20 -5.94
N SER A 78 4.45 9.40 -6.00
CA SER A 78 5.13 9.96 -7.19
C SER A 78 6.28 9.07 -7.61
N ALA A 79 6.49 8.97 -8.92
CA ALA A 79 7.64 8.31 -9.51
C ALA A 79 8.52 9.33 -10.23
N PHE A 80 9.81 9.33 -9.93
CA PHE A 80 10.80 10.25 -10.49
C PHE A 80 11.92 9.49 -11.20
N GLY A 81 12.60 10.16 -12.14
CA GLY A 81 13.80 9.64 -12.79
C GLY A 81 13.62 8.24 -13.37
N ASP A 82 14.49 7.31 -12.98
CA ASP A 82 14.50 5.94 -13.50
C ASP A 82 13.21 5.18 -13.20
N ALA A 83 12.61 5.39 -12.02
CA ALA A 83 11.34 4.74 -11.66
C ALA A 83 10.22 5.20 -12.60
N TYR A 84 10.13 6.48 -12.90
CA TYR A 84 9.17 6.99 -13.89
C TYR A 84 9.41 6.38 -15.27
N GLN A 85 10.66 6.44 -15.78
CA GLN A 85 10.98 5.92 -17.10
C GLN A 85 10.66 4.43 -17.26
N ARG A 86 10.90 3.63 -16.22
CA ARG A 86 10.68 2.19 -16.26
C ARG A 86 9.22 1.79 -16.10
N PHE A 87 8.46 2.51 -15.29
CA PHE A 87 7.17 2.03 -14.82
C PHE A 87 5.95 2.86 -15.25
N ALA A 88 6.12 4.06 -15.82
CA ALA A 88 5.00 4.91 -16.25
C ALA A 88 4.04 4.21 -17.22
N ALA A 89 4.56 3.29 -18.05
CA ALA A 89 3.73 2.51 -18.98
C ALA A 89 2.77 1.53 -18.27
N LEU A 90 3.14 1.05 -17.09
CA LEU A 90 2.34 0.14 -16.27
C LEU A 90 1.40 0.89 -15.30
N LEU A 91 1.75 2.12 -14.94
CA LEU A 91 1.00 2.95 -14.00
C LEU A 91 -0.10 3.74 -14.72
N LYS A 92 -1.04 3.03 -15.38
CA LYS A 92 -2.16 3.64 -16.09
C LYS A 92 -3.48 3.43 -15.34
N PRO A 93 -4.45 4.35 -15.46
CA PRO A 93 -5.77 4.16 -14.84
C PRO A 93 -6.40 2.82 -15.22
N ASN A 94 -7.09 2.20 -14.27
CA ASN A 94 -7.74 0.90 -14.35
C ASN A 94 -6.78 -0.31 -14.50
N VAL A 95 -5.49 -0.14 -14.23
CA VAL A 95 -4.52 -1.24 -14.19
C VAL A 95 -4.33 -1.71 -12.75
N TYR A 96 -4.45 -3.01 -12.51
CA TYR A 96 -4.17 -3.64 -11.23
C TYR A 96 -2.68 -3.94 -11.12
N VAL A 97 -2.04 -3.36 -10.10
CA VAL A 97 -0.59 -3.44 -9.91
C VAL A 97 -0.23 -3.88 -8.50
N TYR A 98 0.94 -4.48 -8.41
CA TYR A 98 1.65 -4.77 -7.17
C TYR A 98 2.92 -3.91 -7.16
N LEU A 99 2.98 -3.00 -6.20
CA LEU A 99 4.08 -2.06 -6.04
C LEU A 99 5.01 -2.53 -4.94
N THR A 100 6.31 -2.44 -5.18
CA THR A 100 7.33 -2.62 -4.15
C THR A 100 8.16 -1.35 -4.06
N GLY A 101 8.40 -0.90 -2.84
CA GLY A 101 9.21 0.29 -2.58
C GLY A 101 9.64 0.37 -1.13
N VAL A 102 10.19 1.49 -0.75
CA VAL A 102 10.61 1.78 0.62
C VAL A 102 10.08 3.13 1.06
N ILE A 103 9.86 3.27 2.36
CA ILE A 103 9.59 4.58 2.95
C ILE A 103 10.93 5.30 3.16
N GLN A 104 11.04 6.50 2.64
CA GLN A 104 12.23 7.35 2.78
C GLN A 104 11.86 8.80 3.06
N GLN A 105 12.83 9.57 3.53
CA GLN A 105 12.63 11.02 3.64
C GLN A 105 12.41 11.64 2.26
N ARG A 106 11.46 12.55 2.19
CA ARG A 106 11.08 13.22 0.94
C ARG A 106 12.28 13.91 0.29
N GLY A 107 12.47 13.61 -0.98
CA GLY A 107 13.59 14.14 -1.75
C GLY A 107 14.88 13.33 -1.64
N ALA A 108 14.91 12.20 -0.95
CA ALA A 108 16.10 11.36 -0.81
C ALA A 108 16.65 10.84 -2.16
N HIS A 109 15.83 10.84 -3.22
CA HIS A 109 16.24 10.53 -4.59
C HIS A 109 17.13 11.61 -5.24
N MET A 110 17.25 12.80 -4.63
CA MET A 110 18.03 13.91 -5.20
C MET A 110 19.50 13.81 -4.80
N LYS A 111 20.41 14.05 -5.74
CA LYS A 111 21.89 13.98 -5.52
C LYS A 111 22.39 14.92 -4.42
N TRP A 112 21.69 16.01 -4.17
CA TRP A 112 22.04 17.04 -3.17
C TRP A 112 21.18 16.95 -1.90
N PHE A 113 20.49 15.83 -1.71
CA PHE A 113 19.68 15.59 -0.53
C PHE A 113 20.54 15.63 0.75
N LYS A 114 20.02 16.30 1.77
CA LYS A 114 20.56 16.28 3.12
C LYS A 114 19.47 15.76 4.06
N PRO A 115 19.72 14.68 4.81
CA PRO A 115 18.75 14.19 5.78
C PRO A 115 18.36 15.28 6.78
N LYS A 116 17.09 15.37 7.06
CA LYS A 116 16.55 16.26 8.10
C LYS A 116 16.41 15.50 9.42
N PRO A 117 16.45 16.20 10.56
CA PRO A 117 16.01 15.63 11.83
C PRO A 117 14.61 15.06 11.71
N VAL A 118 14.32 14.03 12.51
CA VAL A 118 13.07 13.28 12.46
C VAL A 118 11.83 14.18 12.62
N GLU A 119 11.93 15.17 13.51
CA GLU A 119 10.87 16.12 13.83
C GLU A 119 10.48 17.04 12.65
N GLU A 120 11.42 17.25 11.73
CA GLU A 120 11.23 18.12 10.56
C GLU A 120 11.10 17.33 9.24
N ALA A 121 11.20 16.01 9.31
CA ALA A 121 11.22 15.17 8.14
C ALA A 121 9.80 14.88 7.64
N GLU A 122 9.59 15.05 6.34
CA GLU A 122 8.46 14.47 5.62
C GLU A 122 8.91 13.17 4.98
N TYR A 123 8.04 12.18 4.96
CA TYR A 123 8.32 10.87 4.37
C TYR A 123 7.50 10.65 3.12
N GLU A 124 8.04 9.85 2.21
CA GLU A 124 7.40 9.46 0.96
C GLU A 124 7.67 7.98 0.66
N PHE A 125 6.77 7.37 -0.10
CA PHE A 125 7.00 6.05 -0.66
C PHE A 125 7.85 6.18 -1.92
N ALA A 126 9.04 5.59 -1.89
CA ALA A 126 9.95 5.53 -3.04
C ALA A 126 9.71 4.23 -3.80
N LEU A 127 9.10 4.34 -4.97
CA LEU A 127 8.81 3.22 -5.84
C LEU A 127 10.09 2.58 -6.38
N GLN A 128 10.23 1.27 -6.21
CA GLN A 128 11.36 0.47 -6.70
C GLN A 128 10.97 -0.50 -7.81
N GLN A 129 9.77 -1.10 -7.70
CA GLN A 129 9.29 -2.08 -8.67
C GLN A 129 7.77 -1.98 -8.84
N VAL A 130 7.32 -2.26 -10.06
CA VAL A 130 5.91 -2.43 -10.42
C VAL A 130 5.76 -3.75 -11.16
N GLN A 131 4.77 -4.53 -10.74
CA GLN A 131 4.34 -5.75 -11.43
C GLN A 131 2.83 -5.67 -11.67
N LEU A 132 2.35 -6.27 -12.73
CA LEU A 132 0.92 -6.51 -12.88
C LEU A 132 0.49 -7.55 -11.83
N ILE A 133 -0.66 -7.37 -11.20
CA ILE A 133 -1.16 -8.33 -10.19
C ILE A 133 -1.24 -9.76 -10.76
N GLN A 134 -1.62 -9.89 -12.01
CA GLN A 134 -1.69 -11.19 -12.71
C GLN A 134 -0.32 -11.90 -12.79
N ASP A 135 0.77 -11.14 -12.89
CA ASP A 135 2.11 -11.71 -12.91
C ASP A 135 2.62 -11.99 -11.50
N ALA A 136 2.31 -11.11 -10.55
CA ALA A 136 2.63 -11.34 -9.13
C ALA A 136 1.92 -12.59 -8.56
N GLN A 137 0.72 -12.91 -9.02
CA GLN A 137 -0.01 -14.12 -8.63
C GLN A 137 0.72 -15.40 -9.03
N LYS A 138 1.48 -15.42 -10.11
CA LYS A 138 2.26 -16.59 -10.55
C LYS A 138 3.38 -16.97 -9.58
N ASP A 139 3.84 -15.99 -8.81
CA ASP A 139 4.90 -16.18 -7.81
C ASP A 139 4.33 -16.53 -6.42
N LEU A 140 3.01 -16.60 -6.29
CA LEU A 140 2.36 -16.93 -5.03
C LEU A 140 2.59 -18.40 -4.67
N ARG A 141 3.33 -18.65 -3.58
CA ARG A 141 3.66 -20.01 -3.11
C ARG A 141 2.80 -20.47 -1.95
N MET A 142 2.28 -19.53 -1.17
CA MET A 142 1.51 -19.82 0.03
C MET A 142 0.47 -18.76 0.32
N ILE A 143 -0.71 -19.17 0.72
CA ILE A 143 -1.75 -18.32 1.30
C ILE A 143 -1.96 -18.76 2.75
N THR A 144 -1.91 -17.81 3.68
CA THR A 144 -2.22 -18.07 5.10
C THR A 144 -3.53 -17.38 5.45
N LEU A 145 -4.51 -18.15 5.91
CA LEU A 145 -5.78 -17.65 6.41
C LEU A 145 -5.72 -17.55 7.95
N GLN A 146 -5.94 -16.35 8.46
CA GLN A 146 -6.08 -16.12 9.90
C GLN A 146 -7.56 -15.89 10.19
N ILE A 147 -8.16 -16.84 10.90
CA ILE A 147 -9.58 -16.81 11.24
C ILE A 147 -9.70 -16.67 12.76
N PRO A 148 -10.33 -15.59 13.28
CA PRO A 148 -10.62 -15.47 14.71
C PRO A 148 -11.42 -16.68 15.21
N ILE A 149 -11.10 -17.16 16.41
CA ILE A 149 -11.71 -18.38 16.97
C ILE A 149 -13.24 -18.26 17.05
N GLU A 150 -13.75 -17.09 17.36
CA GLU A 150 -15.18 -16.77 17.41
C GLU A 150 -15.91 -16.91 16.08
N ASN A 151 -15.17 -16.88 14.97
CA ASN A 151 -15.73 -17.03 13.62
C ASN A 151 -15.60 -18.43 13.04
N ILE A 152 -15.00 -19.38 13.80
CA ILE A 152 -14.86 -20.77 13.37
C ILE A 152 -16.18 -21.50 13.64
N GLN A 153 -16.92 -21.78 12.55
CA GLN A 153 -18.08 -22.66 12.58
C GLN A 153 -17.66 -24.07 12.09
N PRO A 154 -18.34 -25.13 12.55
CA PRO A 154 -17.98 -26.51 12.15
C PRO A 154 -17.92 -26.71 10.64
N ASP A 155 -18.84 -26.11 9.90
CA ASP A 155 -18.98 -26.26 8.45
C ASP A 155 -17.89 -25.49 7.68
N LEU A 156 -17.25 -24.47 8.28
CA LEU A 156 -16.24 -23.65 7.64
C LEU A 156 -15.00 -24.46 7.21
N ILE A 157 -14.59 -25.40 8.07
CA ILE A 157 -13.41 -26.24 7.80
C ILE A 157 -13.70 -27.19 6.64
N ASP A 158 -14.90 -27.77 6.61
CA ASP A 158 -15.31 -28.69 5.54
C ASP A 158 -15.47 -27.93 4.22
N GLU A 159 -16.05 -26.73 4.25
CA GLU A 159 -16.19 -25.86 3.08
C GLU A 159 -14.83 -25.43 2.50
N LEU A 160 -13.87 -25.07 3.38
CA LEU A 160 -12.51 -24.72 2.95
C LEU A 160 -11.78 -25.93 2.37
N ALA A 161 -11.96 -27.11 2.95
CA ALA A 161 -11.37 -28.35 2.44
C ALA A 161 -11.95 -28.73 1.07
N GLU A 162 -13.26 -28.61 0.90
CA GLU A 162 -13.93 -28.86 -0.38
C GLU A 162 -13.44 -27.89 -1.48
N LYS A 163 -13.40 -26.58 -1.15
CA LYS A 163 -12.89 -25.58 -2.10
C LYS A 163 -11.43 -25.79 -2.46
N ASN A 164 -10.60 -26.15 -1.48
CA ASN A 164 -9.19 -26.47 -1.75
C ASN A 164 -9.01 -27.68 -2.66
N GLN A 165 -9.88 -28.70 -2.57
CA GLN A 165 -9.86 -29.84 -3.49
C GLN A 165 -10.39 -29.46 -4.88
N GLN A 166 -11.45 -28.65 -4.96
CA GLN A 166 -12.06 -28.24 -6.22
C GLN A 166 -11.14 -27.34 -7.05
N PHE A 167 -10.34 -26.49 -6.39
CA PHE A 167 -9.44 -25.50 -7.00
C PHE A 167 -7.98 -25.80 -6.70
N ALA A 168 -7.61 -27.09 -6.67
CA ALA A 168 -6.23 -27.49 -6.43
C ALA A 168 -5.26 -26.86 -7.43
N GLY A 169 -4.18 -26.26 -6.90
CA GLY A 169 -3.13 -25.56 -7.63
C GLY A 169 -1.76 -25.81 -7.01
N GLU A 170 -0.77 -25.08 -7.48
CA GLU A 170 0.61 -25.17 -6.95
C GLU A 170 0.83 -24.33 -5.67
N THR A 171 -0.13 -23.48 -5.30
CA THR A 171 -0.06 -22.62 -4.13
C THR A 171 -0.55 -23.35 -2.87
N SER A 172 0.27 -23.40 -1.83
CA SER A 172 -0.09 -24.02 -0.56
C SER A 172 -1.05 -23.13 0.24
N LEU A 173 -2.09 -23.74 0.85
CA LEU A 173 -2.96 -23.10 1.84
C LEU A 173 -2.49 -23.51 3.25
N ARG A 174 -2.37 -22.54 4.17
CA ARG A 174 -2.00 -22.74 5.57
C ARG A 174 -2.95 -22.00 6.50
#